data_a8bd622d26ce55b8078df884734b8e25
#
_entry.id   a8bd622d26ce55b8078df884734b8e25
#
_cell.length_a   1.000
_cell.length_b   1.000
_cell.length_c   1.000
_cell.angle_alpha   90.00
_cell.angle_beta   90.00
_cell.angle_gamma   90.00
#
_symmetry.space_group_name_H-M   'P 1'
#
loop_
_entity.id
_entity.type
_entity.pdbx_description
1 polymer ?
#
loop_
_entity_poly.entity_id
_entity_poly.type
_entity_poly.pdbx_seq_one_letter_code
_entity_poly.pdbx_strand_id
1 'polypeptide(L)'
;MKSNTFKEYIQPSVVLVAICLVITFALAYVNSITSPIIAENTRKAAEETRKVLLPAAQSFEEYTGDLVEVEKDKIYVEDCYIANDGGMVVTVKSASFGGLLTEMVGIDANGAITGVKVTAHADTKGLGTKAHEGKYVTQYE
;
A
#
# COMPACT_ATOMS: atom_id res chain seq x y z
N MET A 1 -57.54 2.40 -14.03
CA MET A 1 -56.23 3.06 -14.31
C MET A 1 -55.16 2.90 -13.19
N LYS A 2 -55.19 1.87 -12.33
CA LYS A 2 -54.18 1.67 -11.29
C LYS A 2 -53.13 0.56 -11.55
N SER A 3 -53.29 -0.17 -12.64
CA SER A 3 -52.41 -1.33 -12.96
C SER A 3 -51.15 -0.98 -13.73
N ASN A 4 -51.05 0.12 -14.40
CA ASN A 4 -49.93 0.46 -15.28
C ASN A 4 -48.75 1.12 -14.51
N THR A 5 -49.02 1.85 -13.44
CA THR A 5 -47.99 2.55 -12.68
C THR A 5 -47.01 1.56 -12.02
N PHE A 6 -47.50 0.41 -11.55
CA PHE A 6 -46.66 -0.63 -10.96
C PHE A 6 -45.69 -1.23 -11.98
N LYS A 7 -46.19 -1.59 -13.17
CA LYS A 7 -45.34 -2.13 -14.25
C LYS A 7 -44.37 -1.11 -14.83
N GLU A 8 -44.79 0.14 -14.91
CA GLU A 8 -44.06 1.19 -15.61
C GLU A 8 -42.92 1.78 -14.74
N TYR A 9 -43.08 1.86 -13.42
CA TYR A 9 -42.10 2.50 -12.53
C TYR A 9 -41.50 1.54 -11.49
N ILE A 10 -42.28 0.67 -10.91
CA ILE A 10 -41.84 -0.19 -9.80
C ILE A 10 -41.07 -1.39 -10.34
N GLN A 11 -41.56 -2.04 -11.38
CA GLN A 11 -40.92 -3.23 -11.94
C GLN A 11 -39.47 -2.95 -12.40
N PRO A 12 -39.16 -1.93 -13.20
CA PRO A 12 -37.77 -1.65 -13.58
C PRO A 12 -36.90 -1.26 -12.38
N SER A 13 -37.45 -0.56 -11.39
CA SER A 13 -36.71 -0.22 -10.17
C SER A 13 -36.34 -1.46 -9.35
N VAL A 14 -37.26 -2.40 -9.19
CA VAL A 14 -37.00 -3.68 -8.49
C VAL A 14 -35.94 -4.51 -9.23
N VAL A 15 -36.03 -4.57 -10.55
CA VAL A 15 -35.03 -5.28 -11.37
C VAL A 15 -33.65 -4.66 -11.20
N LEU A 16 -33.55 -3.32 -11.21
CA LEU A 16 -32.29 -2.63 -11.00
C LEU A 16 -31.70 -2.90 -9.62
N VAL A 17 -32.51 -2.84 -8.59
CA VAL A 17 -32.09 -3.16 -7.20
C VAL A 17 -31.61 -4.62 -7.13
N ALA A 18 -32.34 -5.55 -7.73
CA ALA A 18 -31.95 -6.96 -7.74
C ALA A 18 -30.58 -7.19 -8.41
N ILE A 19 -30.33 -6.54 -9.56
CA ILE A 19 -29.05 -6.61 -10.26
C ILE A 19 -27.93 -6.02 -9.37
N CYS A 20 -28.14 -4.85 -8.77
CA CYS A 20 -27.17 -4.24 -7.88
C CYS A 20 -26.83 -5.15 -6.70
N LEU A 21 -27.84 -5.78 -6.08
CA LEU A 21 -27.61 -6.70 -4.96
C LEU A 21 -26.78 -7.92 -5.38
N VAL A 22 -27.08 -8.53 -6.53
CA VAL A 22 -26.33 -9.68 -7.04
C VAL A 22 -24.87 -9.32 -7.30
N ILE A 23 -24.62 -8.18 -7.98
CA ILE A 23 -23.26 -7.73 -8.28
C ILE A 23 -22.50 -7.39 -7.00
N THR A 24 -23.14 -6.66 -6.07
CA THR A 24 -22.51 -6.30 -4.79
C THR A 24 -22.16 -7.53 -3.96
N PHE A 25 -23.05 -8.53 -3.92
CA PHE A 25 -22.79 -9.79 -3.23
C PHE A 25 -21.62 -10.55 -3.88
N ALA A 26 -21.58 -10.64 -5.20
CA ALA A 26 -20.50 -11.29 -5.93
C ALA A 26 -19.15 -10.59 -5.66
N LEU A 27 -19.11 -9.27 -5.70
CA LEU A 27 -17.90 -8.51 -5.37
C LEU A 27 -17.46 -8.70 -3.92
N ALA A 28 -18.38 -8.65 -2.98
CA ALA A 28 -18.08 -8.88 -1.56
C ALA A 28 -17.53 -10.29 -1.32
N TYR A 29 -18.10 -11.28 -1.98
CA TYR A 29 -17.63 -12.67 -1.91
C TYR A 29 -16.20 -12.82 -2.45
N VAL A 30 -15.92 -12.29 -3.65
CA VAL A 30 -14.57 -12.31 -4.22
C VAL A 30 -13.59 -11.57 -3.31
N ASN A 31 -13.95 -10.38 -2.82
CA ASN A 31 -13.11 -9.61 -1.93
C ASN A 31 -12.78 -10.36 -0.63
N SER A 32 -13.73 -11.08 -0.04
CA SER A 32 -13.52 -11.85 1.19
C SER A 32 -12.47 -12.96 1.03
N ILE A 33 -12.36 -13.54 -0.16
CA ILE A 33 -11.36 -14.57 -0.47
C ILE A 33 -10.01 -13.93 -0.85
N THR A 34 -10.05 -12.83 -1.59
CA THR A 34 -8.84 -12.22 -2.16
C THR A 34 -8.08 -11.36 -1.13
N SER A 35 -8.80 -10.69 -0.23
CA SER A 35 -8.20 -9.79 0.77
C SER A 35 -7.12 -10.47 1.65
N PRO A 36 -7.33 -11.65 2.23
CA PRO A 36 -6.29 -12.30 3.02
C PRO A 36 -5.09 -12.74 2.18
N ILE A 37 -5.28 -13.10 0.93
CA ILE A 37 -4.20 -13.48 0.01
C ILE A 37 -3.36 -12.25 -0.34
N ILE A 38 -4.00 -11.12 -0.59
CA ILE A 38 -3.30 -9.85 -0.86
C ILE A 38 -2.49 -9.45 0.37
N ALA A 39 -3.07 -9.48 1.58
CA ALA A 39 -2.37 -9.14 2.81
C ALA A 39 -1.13 -10.02 3.04
N GLU A 40 -1.25 -11.34 2.84
CA GLU A 40 -0.11 -12.26 2.96
C GLU A 40 0.98 -11.99 1.93
N ASN A 41 0.61 -11.76 0.66
CA ASN A 41 1.57 -11.42 -0.39
C ASN A 41 2.28 -10.09 -0.13
N THR A 42 1.55 -9.08 0.35
CA THR A 42 2.13 -7.78 0.72
C THR A 42 3.13 -7.94 1.87
N ARG A 43 2.78 -8.73 2.89
CA ARG A 43 3.69 -9.02 4.01
C ARG A 43 4.96 -9.71 3.54
N LYS A 44 4.86 -10.74 2.70
CA LYS A 44 6.02 -11.44 2.12
C LYS A 44 6.89 -10.50 1.29
N ALA A 45 6.28 -9.70 0.43
CA ALA A 45 7.01 -8.72 -0.39
C ALA A 45 7.74 -7.67 0.48
N ALA A 46 7.13 -7.25 1.59
CA ALA A 46 7.77 -6.35 2.54
C ALA A 46 8.97 -7.02 3.25
N GLU A 47 8.83 -8.28 3.68
CA GLU A 47 9.93 -9.05 4.29
C GLU A 47 11.10 -9.25 3.32
N GLU A 48 10.81 -9.58 2.07
CA GLU A 48 11.83 -9.70 1.02
C GLU A 48 12.53 -8.35 0.77
N THR A 49 11.77 -7.26 0.74
CA THR A 49 12.31 -5.91 0.56
C THR A 49 13.23 -5.52 1.71
N ARG A 50 12.88 -5.82 2.96
CA ARG A 50 13.76 -5.57 4.13
C ARG A 50 15.10 -6.29 3.99
N LYS A 51 15.08 -7.54 3.55
CA LYS A 51 16.32 -8.32 3.31
C LYS A 51 17.17 -7.77 2.15
N VAL A 52 16.55 -7.16 1.16
CA VAL A 52 17.27 -6.49 0.07
C VAL A 52 17.92 -5.20 0.56
N LEU A 53 17.22 -4.42 1.37
CA LEU A 53 17.69 -3.14 1.89
C LEU A 53 18.78 -3.31 2.97
N LEU A 54 18.69 -4.38 3.79
CA LEU A 54 19.69 -4.73 4.81
C LEU A 54 20.08 -6.21 4.68
N PRO A 55 20.95 -6.55 3.72
CA PRO A 55 21.31 -7.94 3.45
C PRO A 55 22.13 -8.60 4.57
N ALA A 56 22.75 -7.83 5.45
CA ALA A 56 23.48 -8.33 6.60
C ALA A 56 22.57 -8.75 7.77
N ALA A 57 21.34 -8.23 7.80
CA ALA A 57 20.37 -8.52 8.86
C ALA A 57 19.75 -9.91 8.70
N GLN A 58 19.69 -10.65 9.80
CA GLN A 58 19.10 -12.00 9.84
C GLN A 58 17.66 -11.98 10.36
N SER A 59 17.33 -11.02 11.24
CA SER A 59 15.99 -10.85 11.81
C SER A 59 15.63 -9.38 11.94
N PHE A 60 14.34 -9.12 11.91
CA PHE A 60 13.74 -7.81 12.05
C PHE A 60 12.67 -7.85 13.15
N GLU A 61 12.69 -6.89 14.05
CA GLU A 61 11.68 -6.70 15.09
C GLU A 61 10.92 -5.41 14.84
N GLU A 62 9.60 -5.47 14.96
CA GLU A 62 8.76 -4.31 14.78
C GLU A 62 8.94 -3.31 15.94
N TYR A 63 9.21 -2.06 15.60
CA TYR A 63 9.29 -1.00 16.60
C TYR A 63 7.89 -0.52 16.98
N THR A 64 7.56 -0.63 18.27
CA THR A 64 6.24 -0.30 18.81
C THR A 64 6.19 1.06 19.52
N GLY A 65 7.23 1.88 19.39
CA GLY A 65 7.28 3.24 19.93
C GLY A 65 6.53 4.26 19.06
N ASP A 66 6.62 5.53 19.47
CA ASP A 66 6.02 6.63 18.74
C ASP A 66 6.72 6.82 17.38
N LEU A 67 5.94 6.81 16.32
CA LEU A 67 6.41 7.05 14.96
C LEU A 67 6.30 8.53 14.60
N VAL A 68 7.24 9.00 13.77
CA VAL A 68 7.32 10.42 13.39
C VAL A 68 6.30 10.72 12.30
N GLU A 69 5.52 11.78 12.53
CA GLU A 69 4.68 12.41 11.52
C GLU A 69 5.27 13.80 11.23
N VAL A 70 5.75 14.01 9.99
CA VAL A 70 6.37 15.27 9.59
C VAL A 70 5.31 16.28 9.15
N GLU A 71 4.36 15.84 8.33
CA GLU A 71 3.21 16.62 7.88
C GLU A 71 1.96 15.72 7.91
N LYS A 72 0.95 16.15 8.67
CA LYS A 72 -0.27 15.39 8.89
C LYS A 72 -0.88 14.89 7.59
N ASP A 73 -1.12 13.58 7.51
CA ASP A 73 -1.72 12.87 6.38
C ASP A 73 -0.96 13.00 5.04
N LYS A 74 0.24 13.61 5.03
CA LYS A 74 1.05 13.77 3.81
C LYS A 74 2.40 13.10 3.87
N ILE A 75 3.14 13.26 4.98
CA ILE A 75 4.47 12.68 5.15
C ILE A 75 4.56 12.11 6.57
N TYR A 76 4.56 10.81 6.68
CA TYR A 76 4.63 10.11 7.95
C TYR A 76 5.28 8.74 7.84
N VAL A 77 5.83 8.29 8.95
CA VAL A 77 6.34 6.92 9.10
C VAL A 77 5.16 6.01 9.42
N GLU A 78 4.96 4.98 8.60
CA GLU A 78 3.90 3.99 8.79
C GLU A 78 4.34 2.89 9.74
N ASP A 79 5.55 2.34 9.51
CA ASP A 79 6.17 1.34 10.37
C ASP A 79 7.70 1.48 10.37
N CYS A 80 8.32 0.89 11.38
CA CYS A 80 9.76 0.81 11.52
C CYS A 80 10.13 -0.58 12.03
N TYR A 81 11.13 -1.20 11.43
CA TYR A 81 11.67 -2.48 11.84
C TYR A 81 13.16 -2.34 12.18
N ILE A 82 13.52 -2.76 13.39
CA ILE A 82 14.89 -2.76 13.84
C ILE A 82 15.52 -4.11 13.52
N ALA A 83 16.68 -4.07 12.90
CA ALA A 83 17.44 -5.24 12.53
C ALA A 83 18.39 -5.67 13.68
N ASN A 84 18.72 -6.96 13.72
CA ASN A 84 19.60 -7.53 14.75
C ASN A 84 21.06 -7.03 14.68
N ASP A 85 21.45 -6.39 13.59
CA ASP A 85 22.77 -5.76 13.37
C ASP A 85 22.82 -4.28 13.80
N GLY A 86 21.70 -3.75 14.32
CA GLY A 86 21.56 -2.35 14.75
C GLY A 86 21.10 -1.41 13.64
N GLY A 87 20.90 -1.92 12.42
CA GLY A 87 20.24 -1.17 11.34
C GLY A 87 18.73 -1.11 11.53
N MET A 88 18.06 -0.36 10.68
CA MET A 88 16.59 -0.27 10.67
C MET A 88 16.05 -0.14 9.25
N VAL A 89 14.83 -0.60 9.06
CA VAL A 89 14.05 -0.33 7.83
C VAL A 89 12.80 0.41 8.21
N VAL A 90 12.62 1.57 7.60
CA VAL A 90 11.51 2.49 7.85
C VAL A 90 10.60 2.51 6.65
N THR A 91 9.30 2.30 6.85
CA THR A 91 8.29 2.49 5.82
C THR A 91 7.71 3.88 5.95
N VAL A 92 7.91 4.68 4.92
CA VAL A 92 7.44 6.07 4.85
C VAL A 92 6.31 6.18 3.85
N LYS A 93 5.28 6.92 4.22
CA LYS A 93 4.25 7.39 3.28
C LYS A 93 4.45 8.86 2.99
N SER A 94 4.50 9.17 1.70
CA SER A 94 4.62 10.55 1.22
C SER A 94 3.55 10.87 0.17
N ALA A 95 3.14 12.13 0.11
CA ALA A 95 2.20 12.58 -0.89
C ALA A 95 2.90 12.65 -2.25
N SER A 96 2.36 11.93 -3.24
CA SER A 96 2.74 11.99 -4.63
C SER A 96 1.62 12.60 -5.47
N PHE A 97 1.87 12.83 -6.75
CA PHE A 97 0.88 13.43 -7.66
C PHE A 97 -0.36 12.52 -7.87
N GLY A 98 -0.17 11.21 -7.87
CA GLY A 98 -1.25 10.22 -8.03
C GLY A 98 -1.93 9.83 -6.72
N GLY A 99 -1.40 10.23 -5.56
CA GLY A 99 -1.89 9.82 -4.24
C GLY A 99 -0.76 9.57 -3.25
N LEU A 100 -0.95 8.69 -2.29
CA LEU A 100 0.11 8.31 -1.36
C LEU A 100 1.09 7.35 -2.03
N LEU A 101 2.36 7.68 -1.93
CA LEU A 101 3.51 6.85 -2.25
C LEU A 101 3.96 6.14 -0.99
N THR A 102 4.23 4.85 -1.07
CA THR A 102 4.83 4.07 0.03
C THR A 102 6.23 3.66 -0.38
N GLU A 103 7.20 4.02 0.42
CA GLU A 103 8.61 3.69 0.21
C GLU A 103 9.24 3.09 1.46
N MET A 104 10.15 2.14 1.27
CA MET A 104 10.94 1.55 2.34
C MET A 104 12.38 2.03 2.23
N VAL A 105 12.91 2.53 3.33
CA VAL A 105 14.29 3.04 3.44
C VAL A 105 15.06 2.16 4.40
N GLY A 106 16.15 1.58 3.92
CA GLY A 106 17.12 0.88 4.75
C GLY A 106 18.15 1.85 5.32
N ILE A 107 18.45 1.71 6.59
CA ILE A 107 19.43 2.53 7.31
C ILE A 107 20.34 1.59 8.10
N ASP A 108 21.64 1.70 7.93
CA ASP A 108 22.60 0.88 8.68
C ASP A 108 22.77 1.34 10.13
N ALA A 109 23.55 0.58 10.92
CA ALA A 109 23.83 0.91 12.31
C ALA A 109 24.60 2.23 12.51
N ASN A 110 25.19 2.81 11.46
CA ASN A 110 25.89 4.09 11.50
C ASN A 110 24.98 5.26 11.09
N GLY A 111 23.72 4.98 10.71
CA GLY A 111 22.77 5.97 10.24
C GLY A 111 22.90 6.31 8.76
N ALA A 112 23.65 5.52 7.97
CA ALA A 112 23.75 5.72 6.54
C ALA A 112 22.62 4.97 5.82
N ILE A 113 22.06 5.59 4.77
CA ILE A 113 21.03 4.95 3.93
C ILE A 113 21.69 3.86 3.09
N THR A 114 21.18 2.64 3.19
CA THR A 114 21.66 1.46 2.43
C THR A 114 20.89 1.25 1.14
N GLY A 115 19.71 1.81 1.06
CA GLY A 115 18.88 1.78 -0.14
C GLY A 115 17.48 2.30 0.11
N VAL A 116 16.80 2.64 -0.99
CA VAL A 116 15.42 3.10 -1.00
C VAL A 116 14.63 2.28 -2.02
N LYS A 117 13.46 1.80 -1.64
CA LYS A 117 12.58 1.05 -2.54
C LYS A 117 11.14 1.48 -2.42
N VAL A 118 10.58 1.93 -3.53
CA VAL A 118 9.13 2.22 -3.63
C VAL A 118 8.38 0.89 -3.72
N THR A 119 7.44 0.69 -2.79
CA THR A 119 6.65 -0.55 -2.66
C THR A 119 5.23 -0.40 -3.16
N ALA A 120 4.65 0.82 -3.07
CA ALA A 120 3.33 1.11 -3.61
C ALA A 120 3.21 2.57 -4.06
N HIS A 121 2.52 2.78 -5.16
CA HIS A 121 2.20 4.11 -5.69
C HIS A 121 0.94 4.07 -6.56
N ALA A 122 0.30 5.21 -6.74
CA ALA A 122 -0.82 5.41 -7.66
C ALA A 122 -0.47 6.35 -8.83
N ASP A 123 0.81 6.64 -9.05
CA ASP A 123 1.27 7.55 -10.07
C ASP A 123 1.12 6.98 -11.48
N THR A 124 0.91 7.85 -12.45
CA THR A 124 0.77 7.49 -13.86
C THR A 124 2.06 6.90 -14.41
N LYS A 125 1.98 5.70 -14.98
CA LYS A 125 3.11 5.00 -15.58
C LYS A 125 3.76 5.83 -16.69
N GLY A 126 5.09 5.93 -16.62
CA GLY A 126 5.89 6.68 -17.60
C GLY A 126 5.91 8.20 -17.41
N LEU A 127 5.13 8.74 -16.46
CA LEU A 127 5.15 10.14 -16.08
C LEU A 127 5.58 10.29 -14.61
N GLY A 128 4.71 9.95 -13.65
CA GLY A 128 5.03 9.98 -12.23
C GLY A 128 6.05 8.93 -11.80
N THR A 129 5.98 7.72 -12.37
CA THR A 129 6.89 6.62 -12.04
C THR A 129 8.36 6.89 -12.38
N LYS A 130 8.67 7.90 -13.21
CA LYS A 130 10.07 8.28 -13.49
C LYS A 130 10.83 8.71 -12.26
N ALA A 131 10.15 9.30 -11.28
CA ALA A 131 10.76 9.73 -10.02
C ALA A 131 11.10 8.56 -9.09
N HIS A 132 10.45 7.41 -9.30
CA HIS A 132 10.58 6.21 -8.47
C HIS A 132 11.50 5.14 -9.08
N GLU A 133 12.03 5.38 -10.27
CA GLU A 133 12.76 4.37 -11.04
C GLU A 133 14.20 4.80 -11.33
N GLY A 134 15.08 3.80 -11.41
CA GLY A 134 16.45 3.95 -11.87
C GLY A 134 17.29 4.91 -11.01
N LYS A 135 18.05 5.77 -11.66
CA LYS A 135 19.05 6.64 -11.02
C LYS A 135 18.51 7.64 -9.98
N TYR A 136 17.21 7.92 -9.99
CA TYR A 136 16.61 8.83 -9.01
C TYR A 136 16.51 8.20 -7.62
N VAL A 137 16.36 6.88 -7.57
CA VAL A 137 16.32 6.12 -6.30
C VAL A 137 17.74 5.75 -5.87
N THR A 138 18.59 5.28 -6.80
CA THR A 138 19.96 4.85 -6.51
C THR A 138 20.92 5.98 -6.12
N GLN A 139 20.55 7.25 -6.30
CA GLN A 139 21.38 8.37 -5.84
C GLN A 139 21.44 8.50 -4.30
N TYR A 140 20.62 7.77 -3.57
CA TYR A 140 20.56 7.76 -2.10
C TYR A 140 21.24 6.53 -1.48
N GLU A 141 21.82 5.66 -2.30
CA GLU A 141 22.59 4.48 -1.91
C GLU A 141 24.08 4.82 -1.65
#